data_18f0f8291e0d3bf4dcca671d3949f339
#
_entry.id   18f0f8291e0d3bf4dcca671d3949f339
#
_cell.length_a   1.000
_cell.length_b   1.000
_cell.length_c   1.000
_cell.angle_alpha   90.00
_cell.angle_beta   90.00
_cell.angle_gamma   90.00
#
_symmetry.space_group_name_H-M   'P 1'
#
loop_
_entity.id
_entity.type
_entity.pdbx_description
1 polymer ?
#
loop_
_entity_poly.entity_id
_entity_poly.type
_entity_poly.pdbx_seq_one_letter_code
_entity_poly.pdbx_strand_id
1 'polypeptide(L)'
;LPGYQSALMVLGVVIGIVVVGRWLSRSVFRIIAETRLREMFTATALFLVVGIALLMEHIGLSPALGTFVAGVVLANSEYRHELEAEVEPFKGLLLALFFFSVGASIDFALLMENPWPILAMVGGLVLVKLVILLVLGKAFGLSSRSNAIFTFSLAQAGEFAFVLFSFASAQ
;
A
#
# COMPACT_ATOMS: atom_id res chain seq x y z
N LEU A 1 9.10 7.71 -23.82
CA LEU A 1 10.25 6.80 -23.67
C LEU A 1 9.80 5.38 -24.00
N PRO A 2 10.60 4.55 -24.68
CA PRO A 2 10.24 3.16 -24.94
C PRO A 2 10.04 2.42 -23.60
N GLY A 3 9.03 1.53 -23.52
CA GLY A 3 8.51 0.94 -22.28
C GLY A 3 9.57 0.29 -21.37
N TYR A 4 10.66 -0.25 -21.93
CA TYR A 4 11.75 -0.83 -21.12
C TYR A 4 12.59 0.25 -20.40
N GLN A 5 12.74 1.44 -20.98
CA GLN A 5 13.47 2.54 -20.34
C GLN A 5 12.67 3.12 -19.17
N SER A 6 11.36 3.24 -19.33
CA SER A 6 10.47 3.64 -18.25
C SER A 6 10.49 2.62 -17.11
N ALA A 7 10.45 1.33 -17.42
CA ALA A 7 10.53 0.27 -16.41
C ALA A 7 11.88 0.28 -15.65
N LEU A 8 13.01 0.47 -16.37
CA LEU A 8 14.33 0.58 -15.74
C LEU A 8 14.44 1.84 -14.86
N MET A 9 13.87 2.96 -15.29
CA MET A 9 13.84 4.20 -14.51
C MET A 9 13.05 4.00 -13.21
N VAL A 10 11.85 3.43 -13.29
CA VAL A 10 11.01 3.13 -12.12
C VAL A 10 11.75 2.20 -11.16
N LEU A 11 12.34 1.12 -11.67
CA LEU A 11 13.10 0.17 -10.87
C LEU A 11 14.30 0.85 -10.19
N GLY A 12 15.04 1.67 -10.92
CA GLY A 12 16.17 2.44 -10.39
C GLY A 12 15.77 3.40 -9.29
N VAL A 13 14.65 4.12 -9.47
CA VAL A 13 14.11 5.04 -8.45
C VAL A 13 13.66 4.28 -7.20
N VAL A 14 12.92 3.19 -7.35
CA VAL A 14 12.46 2.37 -6.21
C VAL A 14 13.65 1.79 -5.43
N ILE A 15 14.65 1.24 -6.14
CA ILE A 15 15.88 0.75 -5.49
C ILE A 15 16.63 1.90 -4.80
N GLY A 16 16.74 3.06 -5.46
CA GLY A 16 17.35 4.25 -4.88
C GLY A 16 16.66 4.70 -3.59
N ILE A 17 15.32 4.75 -3.58
CA ILE A 17 14.53 5.07 -2.38
C ILE A 17 14.79 4.06 -1.26
N VAL A 18 14.82 2.77 -1.58
CA VAL A 18 15.06 1.71 -0.59
C VAL A 18 16.46 1.82 0.01
N VAL A 19 17.49 1.98 -0.84
CA VAL A 19 18.89 2.06 -0.39
C VAL A 19 19.14 3.34 0.38
N VAL A 20 18.80 4.48 -0.21
CA VAL A 20 19.00 5.81 0.42
C VAL A 20 18.12 5.95 1.66
N GLY A 21 16.85 5.53 1.57
CA GLY A 21 15.91 5.57 2.69
C GLY A 21 16.40 4.72 3.87
N ARG A 22 16.94 3.53 3.62
CA ARG A 22 17.50 2.67 4.67
C ARG A 22 18.73 3.29 5.35
N TRP A 23 19.61 3.91 4.57
CA TRP A 23 20.80 4.57 5.12
C TRP A 23 20.45 5.87 5.83
N LEU A 24 19.59 6.70 5.23
CA LEU A 24 19.15 7.97 5.76
C LEU A 24 18.30 7.80 7.03
N SER A 25 17.35 6.86 7.03
CA SER A 25 16.51 6.59 8.20
C SER A 25 17.36 6.18 9.39
N ARG A 26 18.35 5.29 9.20
CA ARG A 26 19.24 4.87 10.29
C ARG A 26 20.01 6.06 10.90
N SER A 27 20.57 6.92 10.05
CA SER A 27 21.36 8.07 10.52
C SER A 27 20.47 9.13 11.20
N VAL A 28 19.32 9.44 10.60
CA VAL A 28 18.41 10.46 11.12
C VAL A 28 17.75 10.00 12.42
N PHE A 29 17.23 8.78 12.47
CA PHE A 29 16.60 8.26 13.70
C PHE A 29 17.61 8.06 14.84
N ARG A 30 18.86 7.75 14.54
CA ARG A 30 19.91 7.70 15.55
C ARG A 30 20.12 9.04 16.23
N ILE A 31 20.22 10.12 15.45
CA ILE A 31 20.38 11.48 15.98
C ILE A 31 19.16 11.88 16.82
N ILE A 32 17.95 11.53 16.35
CA ILE A 32 16.71 11.83 17.04
C ILE A 32 16.58 11.04 18.34
N ALA A 33 16.98 9.76 18.35
CA ALA A 33 16.99 8.93 19.55
C ALA A 33 17.85 9.54 20.69
N GLU A 34 18.94 10.22 20.33
CA GLU A 34 19.78 10.93 21.29
C GLU A 34 19.07 12.13 21.95
N THR A 35 18.10 12.75 21.28
CA THR A 35 17.35 13.90 21.82
C THR A 35 16.29 13.51 22.84
N ARG A 36 15.88 12.24 22.90
CA ARG A 36 14.80 11.68 23.75
C ARG A 36 13.44 12.37 23.59
N LEU A 37 13.21 13.08 22.49
CA LEU A 37 11.94 13.74 22.16
C LEU A 37 11.10 12.81 21.27
N ARG A 38 10.01 12.29 21.82
CA ARG A 38 9.09 11.37 21.10
C ARG A 38 8.47 12.01 19.88
N GLU A 39 8.08 13.28 19.99
CA GLU A 39 7.47 14.07 18.92
C GLU A 39 8.37 14.16 17.68
N MET A 40 9.69 14.13 17.87
CA MET A 40 10.65 14.15 16.76
C MET A 40 10.62 12.88 15.94
N PHE A 41 10.34 11.72 16.53
CA PHE A 41 10.17 10.47 15.80
C PHE A 41 8.97 10.54 14.87
N THR A 42 7.81 10.95 15.39
CA THR A 42 6.57 11.08 14.60
C THR A 42 6.75 12.11 13.47
N ALA A 43 7.29 13.29 13.79
CA ALA A 43 7.53 14.34 12.80
C ALA A 43 8.48 13.88 11.69
N THR A 44 9.56 13.15 12.03
CA THR A 44 10.52 12.64 11.06
C THR A 44 9.94 11.53 10.21
N ALA A 45 9.17 10.61 10.81
CA ALA A 45 8.48 9.57 10.07
C ALA A 45 7.49 10.16 9.04
N LEU A 46 6.68 11.13 9.46
CA LEU A 46 5.77 11.84 8.57
C LEU A 46 6.51 12.61 7.48
N PHE A 47 7.59 13.30 7.84
CA PHE A 47 8.43 14.01 6.86
C PHE A 47 9.02 13.07 5.81
N LEU A 48 9.52 11.90 6.21
CA LEU A 48 10.03 10.89 5.30
C LEU A 48 8.92 10.36 4.36
N VAL A 49 7.76 10.01 4.91
CA VAL A 49 6.64 9.50 4.12
C VAL A 49 6.15 10.54 3.12
N VAL A 50 5.91 11.78 3.55
CA VAL A 50 5.47 12.87 2.69
C VAL A 50 6.55 13.23 1.66
N GLY A 51 7.81 13.30 2.07
CA GLY A 51 8.93 13.58 1.19
C GLY A 51 9.08 12.54 0.08
N ILE A 52 8.94 11.25 0.39
CA ILE A 52 8.97 10.18 -0.60
C ILE A 52 7.74 10.25 -1.51
N ALA A 53 6.55 10.54 -0.98
CA ALA A 53 5.34 10.71 -1.77
C ALA A 53 5.48 11.83 -2.80
N LEU A 54 5.97 13.01 -2.37
CA LEU A 54 6.21 14.17 -3.25
C LEU A 54 7.31 13.88 -4.28
N LEU A 55 8.37 13.19 -3.89
CA LEU A 55 9.43 12.78 -4.82
C LEU A 55 8.85 11.87 -5.91
N MET A 56 8.03 10.90 -5.56
CA MET A 56 7.39 9.98 -6.51
C MET A 56 6.44 10.72 -7.45
N GLU A 57 5.64 11.65 -6.92
CA GLU A 57 4.76 12.49 -7.72
C GLU A 57 5.55 13.35 -8.73
N HIS A 58 6.65 13.95 -8.28
CA HIS A 58 7.48 14.80 -9.14
C HIS A 58 8.10 14.05 -10.33
N ILE A 59 8.39 12.77 -10.18
CA ILE A 59 8.90 11.90 -11.26
C ILE A 59 7.80 11.18 -12.04
N GLY A 60 6.52 11.54 -11.81
CA GLY A 60 5.38 10.97 -12.52
C GLY A 60 4.97 9.57 -12.06
N LEU A 61 5.39 9.17 -10.86
CA LEU A 61 4.99 7.91 -10.23
C LEU A 61 3.90 8.13 -9.18
N SER A 62 3.19 7.05 -8.83
CA SER A 62 2.12 7.11 -7.84
C SER A 62 2.67 7.48 -6.44
N PRO A 63 2.18 8.55 -5.80
CA PRO A 63 2.51 8.88 -4.41
C PRO A 63 2.19 7.75 -3.44
N ALA A 64 1.11 7.01 -3.70
CA ALA A 64 0.70 5.87 -2.88
C ALA A 64 1.71 4.71 -2.96
N LEU A 65 2.30 4.44 -4.13
CA LEU A 65 3.41 3.50 -4.25
C LEU A 65 4.62 3.99 -3.43
N GLY A 66 4.90 5.30 -3.47
CA GLY A 66 5.98 5.91 -2.68
C GLY A 66 5.78 5.73 -1.18
N THR A 67 4.60 6.00 -0.67
CA THR A 67 4.29 5.82 0.75
C THR A 67 4.37 4.35 1.19
N PHE A 68 3.94 3.42 0.33
CA PHE A 68 4.11 1.99 0.57
C PHE A 68 5.59 1.60 0.68
N VAL A 69 6.42 2.04 -0.28
CA VAL A 69 7.87 1.77 -0.26
C VAL A 69 8.52 2.39 0.98
N ALA A 70 8.11 3.62 1.37
CA ALA A 70 8.55 4.25 2.61
C ALA A 70 8.23 3.40 3.84
N GLY A 71 7.01 2.88 3.92
CA GLY A 71 6.59 1.97 4.99
C GLY A 71 7.45 0.70 5.06
N VAL A 72 7.76 0.08 3.91
CA VAL A 72 8.64 -1.09 3.84
C VAL A 72 10.06 -0.76 4.32
N VAL A 73 10.59 0.41 3.97
CA VAL A 73 11.91 0.87 4.42
C VAL A 73 11.92 1.06 5.93
N LEU A 74 10.91 1.74 6.48
CA LEU A 74 10.79 2.01 7.92
C LEU A 74 10.55 0.75 8.74
N ALA A 75 9.77 -0.21 8.23
CA ALA A 75 9.50 -1.49 8.89
C ALA A 75 10.77 -2.35 9.09
N ASN A 76 11.80 -2.14 8.27
CA ASN A 76 13.09 -2.81 8.40
C ASN A 76 14.12 -2.00 9.22
N SER A 77 13.73 -0.87 9.81
CA SER A 77 14.63 -0.05 10.63
C SER A 77 14.81 -0.64 12.03
N GLU A 78 15.90 -0.29 12.69
CA GLU A 78 16.16 -0.66 14.09
C GLU A 78 15.16 0.01 15.05
N TYR A 79 14.54 1.11 14.62
CA TYR A 79 13.57 1.92 15.37
C TYR A 79 12.10 1.61 15.02
N ARG A 80 11.86 0.45 14.41
CA ARG A 80 10.50 0.09 13.93
C ARG A 80 9.44 0.09 15.05
N HIS A 81 9.81 -0.35 16.24
CA HIS A 81 8.88 -0.46 17.36
C HIS A 81 8.50 0.91 17.93
N GLU A 82 9.46 1.84 17.98
CA GLU A 82 9.21 3.23 18.36
C GLU A 82 8.32 3.92 17.32
N LEU A 83 8.63 3.73 16.04
CA LEU A 83 7.84 4.27 14.94
C LEU A 83 6.41 3.70 14.93
N GLU A 84 6.27 2.40 15.14
CA GLU A 84 4.98 1.73 15.21
C GLU A 84 4.13 2.28 16.37
N ALA A 85 4.72 2.43 17.55
CA ALA A 85 4.04 2.99 18.72
C ALA A 85 3.60 4.44 18.53
N GLU A 86 4.39 5.24 17.80
CA GLU A 86 4.07 6.66 17.54
C GLU A 86 3.02 6.82 16.41
N VAL A 87 2.98 5.90 15.43
CA VAL A 87 2.02 5.96 14.32
C VAL A 87 0.68 5.31 14.67
N GLU A 88 0.66 4.32 15.57
CA GLU A 88 -0.54 3.56 15.95
C GLU A 88 -1.74 4.44 16.34
N PRO A 89 -1.62 5.53 17.12
CA PRO A 89 -2.76 6.39 17.45
C PRO A 89 -3.38 7.07 16.23
N PHE A 90 -2.60 7.32 15.18
CA PHE A 90 -3.04 8.00 13.96
C PHE A 90 -3.56 7.03 12.89
N LYS A 91 -3.22 5.75 12.98
CA LYS A 91 -3.57 4.73 12.00
C LYS A 91 -5.08 4.67 11.72
N GLY A 92 -5.89 4.64 12.79
CA GLY A 92 -7.35 4.62 12.64
C GLY A 92 -7.91 5.85 11.96
N LEU A 93 -7.39 7.04 12.30
CA LEU A 93 -7.79 8.30 11.69
C LEU A 93 -7.40 8.35 10.20
N LEU A 94 -6.16 8.00 9.89
CA LEU A 94 -5.66 7.99 8.52
C LEU A 94 -6.41 6.98 7.65
N LEU A 95 -6.72 5.80 8.20
CA LEU A 95 -7.51 4.78 7.53
C LEU A 95 -8.95 5.27 7.27
N ALA A 96 -9.57 5.94 8.24
CA ALA A 96 -10.89 6.53 8.08
C ALA A 96 -10.90 7.61 6.98
N LEU A 97 -9.89 8.49 6.94
CA LEU A 97 -9.73 9.50 5.89
C LEU A 97 -9.53 8.87 4.51
N PHE A 98 -8.74 7.80 4.44
CA PHE A 98 -8.55 7.05 3.20
C PHE A 98 -9.88 6.48 2.69
N PHE A 99 -10.65 5.77 3.51
CA PHE A 99 -11.94 5.22 3.10
C PHE A 99 -12.97 6.30 2.78
N PHE A 100 -12.95 7.42 3.49
CA PHE A 100 -13.79 8.57 3.17
C PHE A 100 -13.44 9.13 1.78
N SER A 101 -12.17 9.32 1.49
CA SER A 101 -11.70 9.81 0.18
C SER A 101 -12.07 8.85 -0.95
N VAL A 102 -11.86 7.55 -0.75
CA VAL A 102 -12.25 6.51 -1.74
C VAL A 102 -13.75 6.51 -1.93
N GLY A 103 -14.53 6.54 -0.84
CA GLY A 103 -15.99 6.59 -0.91
C GLY A 103 -16.52 7.81 -1.64
N ALA A 104 -15.90 8.98 -1.43
CA ALA A 104 -16.25 10.22 -2.11
C ALA A 104 -15.90 10.21 -3.61
N SER A 105 -14.96 9.37 -4.03
CA SER A 105 -14.58 9.24 -5.45
C SER A 105 -15.45 8.28 -6.25
N ILE A 106 -16.40 7.59 -5.61
CA ILE A 106 -17.30 6.65 -6.29
C ILE A 106 -18.28 7.41 -7.19
N ASP A 107 -18.28 7.09 -8.47
CA ASP A 107 -19.27 7.58 -9.43
C ASP A 107 -20.54 6.74 -9.34
N PHE A 108 -21.51 7.24 -8.55
CA PHE A 108 -22.81 6.59 -8.37
C PHE A 108 -23.65 6.67 -9.65
N ALA A 109 -23.45 7.66 -10.53
CA ALA A 109 -24.18 7.76 -11.79
C ALA A 109 -23.80 6.59 -12.70
N LEU A 110 -22.49 6.33 -12.86
CA LEU A 110 -21.97 5.20 -13.61
C LEU A 110 -22.49 3.85 -13.06
N LEU A 111 -22.56 3.73 -11.74
CA LEU A 111 -23.05 2.53 -11.07
C LEU A 111 -24.53 2.29 -11.38
N MET A 112 -25.34 3.35 -11.38
CA MET A 112 -26.77 3.27 -11.67
C MET A 112 -27.10 3.03 -13.15
N GLU A 113 -26.29 3.59 -14.05
CA GLU A 113 -26.43 3.40 -15.49
C GLU A 113 -26.07 1.98 -15.94
N ASN A 114 -25.04 1.39 -15.30
CA ASN A 114 -24.46 0.12 -15.73
C ASN A 114 -24.34 -0.91 -14.59
N PRO A 115 -25.41 -1.24 -13.85
CA PRO A 115 -25.31 -2.10 -12.67
C PRO A 115 -24.89 -3.54 -13.02
N TRP A 116 -25.42 -4.11 -14.10
CA TRP A 116 -25.16 -5.50 -14.46
C TRP A 116 -23.72 -5.78 -14.90
N PRO A 117 -23.12 -4.98 -15.79
CA PRO A 117 -21.69 -5.14 -16.13
C PRO A 117 -20.77 -5.00 -14.92
N ILE A 118 -21.02 -4.04 -14.03
CA ILE A 118 -20.22 -3.80 -12.83
C ILE A 118 -20.35 -4.99 -11.88
N LEU A 119 -21.57 -5.46 -11.61
CA LEU A 119 -21.78 -6.64 -10.76
C LEU A 119 -21.15 -7.91 -11.36
N ALA A 120 -21.22 -8.09 -12.67
CA ALA A 120 -20.60 -9.22 -13.34
C ALA A 120 -19.06 -9.18 -13.22
N MET A 121 -18.47 -7.98 -13.36
CA MET A 121 -17.02 -7.80 -13.23
C MET A 121 -16.54 -8.06 -11.81
N VAL A 122 -17.21 -7.48 -10.81
CA VAL A 122 -16.88 -7.67 -9.39
C VAL A 122 -17.09 -9.13 -8.98
N GLY A 123 -18.24 -9.71 -9.34
CA GLY A 123 -18.55 -11.11 -9.07
C GLY A 123 -17.57 -12.06 -9.74
N GLY A 124 -17.19 -11.79 -10.99
CA GLY A 124 -16.19 -12.54 -11.72
C GLY A 124 -14.81 -12.50 -11.06
N LEU A 125 -14.37 -11.32 -10.63
CA LEU A 125 -13.10 -11.15 -9.92
C LEU A 125 -13.08 -11.94 -8.60
N VAL A 126 -14.14 -11.83 -7.80
CA VAL A 126 -14.25 -12.58 -6.53
C VAL A 126 -14.28 -14.08 -6.79
N LEU A 127 -15.01 -14.51 -7.80
CA LEU A 127 -15.13 -15.93 -8.16
C LEU A 127 -13.79 -16.53 -8.62
N VAL A 128 -13.05 -15.80 -9.46
CA VAL A 128 -11.70 -16.22 -9.90
C VAL A 128 -10.77 -16.34 -8.69
N LYS A 129 -10.79 -15.36 -7.78
CA LYS A 129 -9.99 -15.43 -6.54
C LYS A 129 -10.39 -16.62 -5.66
N LEU A 130 -11.68 -16.87 -5.48
CA LEU A 130 -12.18 -18.03 -4.74
C LEU A 130 -11.65 -19.35 -5.34
N VAL A 131 -11.74 -19.52 -6.66
CA VAL A 131 -11.26 -20.72 -7.33
C VAL A 131 -9.75 -20.90 -7.14
N ILE A 132 -8.97 -19.85 -7.35
CA ILE A 132 -7.51 -19.89 -7.18
C ILE A 132 -7.15 -20.26 -5.73
N LEU A 133 -7.76 -19.63 -4.74
CA LEU A 133 -7.48 -19.90 -3.33
C LEU A 133 -7.92 -21.31 -2.91
N LEU A 134 -9.05 -21.79 -3.39
CA LEU A 134 -9.48 -23.17 -3.15
C LEU A 134 -8.49 -24.19 -3.70
N VAL A 135 -8.04 -23.98 -4.94
CA VAL A 135 -7.04 -24.86 -5.57
C VAL A 135 -5.72 -24.80 -4.81
N LEU A 136 -5.28 -23.60 -4.45
CA LEU A 136 -4.04 -23.40 -3.72
C LEU A 136 -4.09 -24.07 -2.35
N GLY A 137 -5.16 -23.88 -1.59
CA GLY A 137 -5.32 -24.49 -0.27
C GLY A 137 -5.35 -26.03 -0.35
N LYS A 138 -5.95 -26.61 -1.40
CA LYS A 138 -5.88 -28.08 -1.65
C LYS A 138 -4.46 -28.51 -2.00
N ALA A 139 -3.76 -27.77 -2.85
CA ALA A 139 -2.39 -28.09 -3.27
C ALA A 139 -1.41 -28.08 -2.07
N PHE A 140 -1.64 -27.20 -1.10
CA PHE A 140 -0.86 -27.14 0.15
C PHE A 140 -1.38 -28.10 1.24
N GLY A 141 -2.32 -28.97 0.94
CA GLY A 141 -2.79 -30.01 1.87
C GLY A 141 -3.64 -29.51 3.03
N LEU A 142 -4.28 -28.35 2.90
CA LEU A 142 -5.18 -27.83 3.94
C LEU A 142 -6.40 -28.74 4.09
N SER A 143 -6.84 -28.98 5.32
CA SER A 143 -8.10 -29.67 5.57
C SER A 143 -9.28 -28.91 4.97
N SER A 144 -10.36 -29.55 4.61
CA SER A 144 -11.52 -28.90 3.95
C SER A 144 -12.04 -27.71 4.74
N ARG A 145 -12.07 -27.79 6.06
CA ARG A 145 -12.49 -26.69 6.95
C ARG A 145 -11.51 -25.53 6.92
N SER A 146 -10.22 -25.81 7.05
CA SER A 146 -9.17 -24.79 7.02
C SER A 146 -9.09 -24.13 5.64
N ASN A 147 -9.27 -24.91 4.57
CA ASN A 147 -9.27 -24.39 3.21
C ASN A 147 -10.47 -23.47 2.96
N ALA A 148 -11.65 -23.79 3.47
CA ALA A 148 -12.82 -22.90 3.37
C ALA A 148 -12.56 -21.57 4.09
N ILE A 149 -12.07 -21.60 5.33
CA ILE A 149 -11.73 -20.39 6.09
C ILE A 149 -10.68 -19.56 5.33
N PHE A 150 -9.59 -20.17 4.89
CA PHE A 150 -8.53 -19.53 4.12
C PHE A 150 -9.08 -18.84 2.86
N THR A 151 -9.90 -19.55 2.10
CA THR A 151 -10.48 -19.08 0.84
C THR A 151 -11.41 -17.88 1.06
N PHE A 152 -12.39 -18.02 1.96
CA PHE A 152 -13.36 -16.94 2.19
C PHE A 152 -12.76 -15.72 2.86
N SER A 153 -11.74 -15.88 3.71
CA SER A 153 -11.06 -14.74 4.35
C SER A 153 -10.21 -13.93 3.38
N LEU A 154 -9.66 -14.54 2.32
CA LEU A 154 -8.75 -13.89 1.38
C LEU A 154 -9.37 -13.58 0.01
N ALA A 155 -10.61 -14.02 -0.26
CA ALA A 155 -11.25 -13.81 -1.55
C ALA A 155 -11.62 -12.34 -1.82
N GLN A 156 -11.79 -11.54 -0.78
CA GLN A 156 -12.07 -10.11 -0.91
C GLN A 156 -10.91 -9.36 -1.57
N ALA A 157 -11.21 -8.28 -2.27
CA ALA A 157 -10.20 -7.34 -2.73
C ALA A 157 -9.64 -6.56 -1.54
N GLY A 158 -8.32 -6.48 -1.40
CA GLY A 158 -7.70 -5.65 -0.37
C GLY A 158 -7.83 -4.17 -0.71
N GLU A 159 -7.69 -3.30 0.31
CA GLU A 159 -7.76 -1.83 0.16
C GLU A 159 -6.75 -1.28 -0.85
N PHE A 160 -5.60 -1.90 -1.00
CA PHE A 160 -4.58 -1.51 -1.98
C PHE A 160 -5.01 -1.72 -3.44
N ALA A 161 -6.08 -2.48 -3.70
CA ALA A 161 -6.63 -2.62 -5.05
C ALA A 161 -7.08 -1.26 -5.60
N PHE A 162 -7.65 -0.38 -4.77
CA PHE A 162 -8.06 0.98 -5.18
C PHE A 162 -6.86 1.81 -5.64
N VAL A 163 -5.75 1.71 -4.93
CA VAL A 163 -4.51 2.42 -5.27
C VAL A 163 -3.96 1.94 -6.61
N LEU A 164 -3.93 0.63 -6.83
CA LEU A 164 -3.47 0.04 -8.07
C LEU A 164 -4.37 0.37 -9.26
N PHE A 165 -5.68 0.32 -9.09
CA PHE A 165 -6.64 0.67 -10.14
C PHE A 165 -6.61 2.16 -10.46
N SER A 166 -6.52 3.04 -9.47
CA SER A 166 -6.38 4.48 -9.69
C SER A 166 -5.10 4.80 -10.46
N PHE A 167 -4.01 4.13 -10.17
CA PHE A 167 -2.76 4.27 -10.92
C PHE A 167 -2.91 3.75 -12.36
N ALA A 168 -3.52 2.59 -12.55
CA ALA A 168 -3.72 2.01 -13.88
C ALA A 168 -4.66 2.85 -14.76
N SER A 169 -5.63 3.54 -14.18
CA SER A 169 -6.56 4.42 -14.91
C SER A 169 -5.99 5.79 -15.26
N ALA A 170 -4.89 6.20 -14.61
CA ALA A 170 -4.21 7.47 -14.85
C ALA A 170 -3.15 7.40 -15.98
N GLN A 171 -2.87 6.20 -16.51
CA GLN A 171 -1.94 5.96 -17.64
C GLN A 171 -2.67 6.01 -18.98
#